data_8f5f855bc3d26c93c2586b768272e381
#
_entry.id   8f5f855bc3d26c93c2586b768272e381
#
_cell.length_a   1.000
_cell.length_b   1.000
_cell.length_c   1.000
_cell.angle_alpha   90.00
_cell.angle_beta   90.00
_cell.angle_gamma   90.00
#
_symmetry.space_group_name_H-M   'P 1'
#
loop_
_entity.id
_entity.type
_entity.pdbx_description
1 polymer ?
#
loop_
_entity_poly.entity_id
_entity_poly.type
_entity_poly.pdbx_seq_one_letter_code
_entity_poly.pdbx_strand_id
1 'polypeptide(L)'
;MEENLFRSIPRVDELLGRDELKVSALPPMLLRESVREELDALRDEVRGGLSALPETGILCARILARAEEKQLPTLRSVINATGVTLHTNLGRACLSERAANAAAEAARDYSTLEYDVENGCRGSRYQHVEALLCRLTGAEAAMAVNNNAAAVLLILSALAGGGEVIASRGELVEIGGSFRIPEIVTQCGCTLCEVGATNKTHRRDYEAAIGEQTRALLKVHTSNYRIVGFTESVPREELAEIAHGHGLPLIEDLGSGAIVDLEPFGIRGEPTVHRSLHAGVDVASFSGDKLLGGPQAGLIVGKREYIERIKKHPLARALRLDKMTLAALHATLSAYLDAEIAVREIPTLAMLSASEDELHAKALRLQKALADTGVSSQLVRTGDAVGGGSAPAQKLTGWAVAIEPGRLSVDELEEKLRLRAKPIVARIHRRQYLLCVRTIREEDFAEIAAAAAEAIR
;
A
#
# COMPACT_ATOMS: atom_id res chain seq x y z
N MET A 1 48.03 -24.96 16.93
CA MET A 1 47.65 -24.48 15.58
C MET A 1 46.70 -23.28 15.68
N GLU A 2 45.66 -23.35 16.47
CA GLU A 2 44.68 -22.27 16.71
C GLU A 2 45.34 -20.96 17.21
N GLU A 3 46.16 -21.01 18.26
CA GLU A 3 46.84 -19.79 18.80
C GLU A 3 47.70 -19.05 17.76
N ASN A 4 48.27 -19.74 16.78
CA ASN A 4 49.03 -19.14 15.71
C ASN A 4 48.13 -18.43 14.66
N LEU A 5 46.92 -18.98 14.39
CA LEU A 5 45.98 -18.37 13.47
C LEU A 5 45.41 -17.06 14.05
N PHE A 6 45.03 -17.03 15.34
CA PHE A 6 44.57 -15.82 16.02
C PHE A 6 45.59 -14.66 15.96
N ARG A 7 46.89 -14.99 16.12
CA ARG A 7 47.98 -13.97 16.04
C ARG A 7 48.20 -13.45 14.62
N SER A 8 47.81 -14.24 13.62
CA SER A 8 47.95 -13.88 12.20
C SER A 8 46.75 -13.11 11.64
N ILE A 9 45.67 -12.90 12.44
CA ILE A 9 44.52 -12.09 12.03
C ILE A 9 44.99 -10.64 11.84
N PRO A 10 44.72 -10.00 10.67
CA PRO A 10 45.14 -8.63 10.38
C PRO A 10 44.54 -7.64 11.41
N ARG A 11 45.23 -6.52 11.61
CA ARG A 11 44.73 -5.41 12.42
C ARG A 11 43.76 -4.55 11.61
N VAL A 12 42.84 -3.87 12.30
CA VAL A 12 41.85 -2.95 11.67
C VAL A 12 42.54 -1.91 10.80
N ASP A 13 43.62 -1.28 11.33
CA ASP A 13 44.33 -0.22 10.60
C ASP A 13 45.12 -0.76 9.40
N GLU A 14 45.58 -2.00 9.45
CA GLU A 14 46.23 -2.68 8.35
C GLU A 14 45.27 -2.90 7.18
N LEU A 15 44.04 -3.40 7.45
CA LEU A 15 43.03 -3.59 6.43
C LEU A 15 42.55 -2.26 5.86
N LEU A 16 42.26 -1.28 6.70
CA LEU A 16 41.87 0.06 6.26
C LEU A 16 42.97 0.76 5.44
N GLY A 17 44.22 0.32 5.60
CA GLY A 17 45.38 0.77 4.84
C GLY A 17 45.51 0.19 3.43
N ARG A 18 44.71 -0.84 3.07
CA ARG A 18 44.75 -1.49 1.76
C ARG A 18 44.15 -0.61 0.67
N ASP A 19 44.73 -0.68 -0.51
CA ASP A 19 44.31 0.17 -1.64
C ASP A 19 42.87 -0.14 -2.07
N GLU A 20 42.45 -1.40 -2.01
CA GLU A 20 41.06 -1.82 -2.32
C GLU A 20 40.03 -1.10 -1.46
N LEU A 21 40.31 -0.88 -0.17
CA LEU A 21 39.43 -0.17 0.74
C LEU A 21 39.56 1.35 0.66
N LYS A 22 40.79 1.86 0.38
CA LYS A 22 41.04 3.31 0.26
C LYS A 22 40.40 3.94 -0.97
N VAL A 23 40.39 3.23 -2.11
CA VAL A 23 39.82 3.75 -3.36
C VAL A 23 38.30 3.58 -3.41
N SER A 24 37.72 2.90 -2.42
CA SER A 24 36.27 2.70 -2.32
C SER A 24 35.57 4.04 -2.07
N ALA A 25 34.43 4.26 -2.73
CA ALA A 25 33.56 5.42 -2.52
C ALA A 25 32.67 5.28 -1.28
N LEU A 26 32.82 4.20 -0.49
CA LEU A 26 32.01 3.92 0.68
C LEU A 26 32.41 4.85 1.86
N PRO A 27 31.44 5.23 2.70
CA PRO A 27 31.72 6.06 3.87
C PRO A 27 32.76 5.41 4.81
N PRO A 28 33.79 6.14 5.25
CA PRO A 28 34.86 5.58 6.11
C PRO A 28 34.33 4.95 7.41
N MET A 29 33.19 5.44 7.92
CA MET A 29 32.54 4.89 9.11
C MET A 29 32.06 3.45 8.83
N LEU A 30 31.36 3.23 7.72
CA LEU A 30 30.85 1.91 7.34
C LEU A 30 31.99 0.91 7.06
N LEU A 31 33.06 1.37 6.39
CA LEU A 31 34.26 0.54 6.17
C LEU A 31 34.88 0.09 7.49
N ARG A 32 35.04 1.01 8.46
CA ARG A 32 35.60 0.70 9.77
C ARG A 32 34.74 -0.29 10.57
N GLU A 33 33.42 -0.11 10.54
CA GLU A 33 32.48 -1.03 11.17
C GLU A 33 32.54 -2.41 10.51
N SER A 34 32.52 -2.47 9.19
CA SER A 34 32.55 -3.71 8.42
C SER A 34 33.86 -4.47 8.60
N VAL A 35 35.00 -3.76 8.72
CA VAL A 35 36.29 -4.38 9.08
C VAL A 35 36.22 -5.04 10.45
N ARG A 36 35.67 -4.38 11.47
CA ARG A 36 35.55 -4.95 12.83
C ARG A 36 34.69 -6.19 12.83
N GLU A 37 33.53 -6.12 12.20
CA GLU A 37 32.58 -7.25 12.12
C GLU A 37 33.16 -8.43 11.35
N GLU A 38 33.87 -8.18 10.25
CA GLU A 38 34.53 -9.25 9.49
C GLU A 38 35.66 -9.90 10.29
N LEU A 39 36.42 -9.12 11.05
CA LEU A 39 37.44 -9.65 11.94
C LEU A 39 36.85 -10.44 13.10
N ASP A 40 35.68 -10.05 13.62
CA ASP A 40 34.99 -10.80 14.66
C ASP A 40 34.43 -12.11 14.08
N ALA A 41 33.80 -12.09 12.90
CA ALA A 41 33.36 -13.28 12.18
C ALA A 41 34.54 -14.23 11.89
N LEU A 42 35.66 -13.71 11.46
CA LEU A 42 36.87 -14.50 11.22
C LEU A 42 37.41 -15.18 12.50
N ARG A 43 37.35 -14.48 13.65
CA ARG A 43 37.69 -15.07 14.95
C ARG A 43 36.76 -16.22 15.31
N ASP A 44 35.48 -16.11 15.00
CA ASP A 44 34.51 -17.18 15.24
C ASP A 44 34.72 -18.34 14.26
N GLU A 45 35.05 -18.09 13.00
CA GLU A 45 35.44 -19.14 12.04
C GLU A 45 36.69 -19.91 12.53
N VAL A 46 37.68 -19.22 13.07
CA VAL A 46 38.90 -19.87 13.66
C VAL A 46 38.52 -20.73 14.87
N ARG A 47 37.64 -20.26 15.75
CA ARG A 47 37.10 -21.09 16.88
C ARG A 47 36.31 -22.28 16.39
N GLY A 48 35.64 -22.16 15.25
CA GLY A 48 34.90 -23.25 14.58
C GLY A 48 35.78 -24.25 13.84
N GLY A 49 37.13 -24.10 13.87
CA GLY A 49 38.04 -25.08 13.28
C GLY A 49 38.60 -24.70 11.91
N LEU A 50 38.57 -23.43 11.54
CA LEU A 50 39.19 -22.95 10.30
C LEU A 50 40.67 -23.36 10.27
N SER A 51 41.10 -23.97 9.17
CA SER A 51 42.47 -24.53 9.06
C SER A 51 43.49 -23.50 8.51
N ALA A 52 43.05 -22.48 7.79
CA ALA A 52 43.88 -21.40 7.23
C ALA A 52 43.08 -20.11 7.09
N LEU A 53 43.70 -18.96 7.31
CA LEU A 53 43.06 -17.65 7.09
C LEU A 53 42.82 -17.41 5.59
N PRO A 54 41.72 -16.77 5.21
CA PRO A 54 41.49 -16.31 3.84
C PRO A 54 42.59 -15.33 3.41
N GLU A 55 42.88 -15.29 2.11
CA GLU A 55 43.77 -14.29 1.55
C GLU A 55 43.25 -12.86 1.81
N THR A 56 44.14 -11.90 2.00
CA THR A 56 43.77 -10.52 2.31
C THR A 56 42.83 -9.90 1.28
N GLY A 57 42.98 -10.24 -0.01
CA GLY A 57 42.06 -9.80 -1.06
C GLY A 57 40.63 -10.31 -0.87
N ILE A 58 40.47 -11.57 -0.40
CA ILE A 58 39.16 -12.14 -0.07
C ILE A 58 38.53 -11.42 1.13
N LEU A 59 39.33 -11.11 2.16
CA LEU A 59 38.87 -10.33 3.31
C LEU A 59 38.44 -8.92 2.89
N CYS A 60 39.20 -8.24 2.05
CA CYS A 60 38.83 -6.93 1.52
C CYS A 60 37.51 -7.01 0.73
N ALA A 61 37.32 -8.03 -0.10
CA ALA A 61 36.08 -8.23 -0.84
C ALA A 61 34.87 -8.46 0.08
N ARG A 62 35.02 -9.28 1.14
CA ARG A 62 33.96 -9.49 2.15
C ARG A 62 33.63 -8.22 2.92
N ILE A 63 34.65 -7.40 3.28
CA ILE A 63 34.46 -6.12 3.96
C ILE A 63 33.70 -5.14 3.06
N LEU A 64 34.07 -5.02 1.79
CA LEU A 64 33.40 -4.16 0.83
C LEU A 64 31.94 -4.58 0.65
N ALA A 65 31.68 -5.86 0.43
CA ALA A 65 30.31 -6.38 0.28
C ALA A 65 29.45 -6.08 1.51
N ARG A 66 29.98 -6.27 2.72
CA ARG A 66 29.29 -5.94 3.98
C ARG A 66 29.03 -4.44 4.14
N ALA A 67 29.98 -3.60 3.75
CA ALA A 67 29.84 -2.14 3.80
C ALA A 67 28.83 -1.63 2.75
N GLU A 68 28.82 -2.21 1.55
CA GLU A 68 27.84 -1.94 0.50
C GLU A 68 26.43 -2.33 0.97
N GLU A 69 26.28 -3.52 1.57
CA GLU A 69 25.01 -3.97 2.13
C GLU A 69 24.46 -2.99 3.19
N LYS A 70 25.32 -2.50 4.08
CA LYS A 70 24.95 -1.49 5.10
C LYS A 70 24.56 -0.14 4.51
N GLN A 71 25.07 0.20 3.34
CA GLN A 71 24.73 1.44 2.64
C GLN A 71 23.37 1.34 1.92
N LEU A 72 22.87 0.12 1.66
CA LEU A 72 21.60 -0.05 0.98
C LEU A 72 20.46 0.57 1.81
N PRO A 73 19.57 1.35 1.18
CA PRO A 73 18.38 1.84 1.85
C PRO A 73 17.54 0.68 2.40
N THR A 74 17.04 0.81 3.62
CA THR A 74 16.08 -0.17 4.18
C THR A 74 14.76 -0.18 3.42
N LEU A 75 14.31 1.00 2.94
CA LEU A 75 13.18 1.14 2.02
C LEU A 75 13.70 1.07 0.58
N ARG A 76 13.46 -0.06 -0.08
CA ARG A 76 13.95 -0.34 -1.44
C ARG A 76 12.87 -0.95 -2.32
N SER A 77 13.02 -0.81 -3.64
CA SER A 77 12.12 -1.42 -4.60
C SER A 77 12.18 -2.95 -4.51
N VAL A 78 11.02 -3.57 -4.69
CA VAL A 78 10.87 -5.02 -4.79
C VAL A 78 10.08 -5.40 -6.04
N ILE A 79 10.32 -6.59 -6.56
CA ILE A 79 9.47 -7.17 -7.62
C ILE A 79 8.34 -7.92 -6.95
N ASN A 80 7.11 -7.42 -7.13
CA ASN A 80 5.91 -8.08 -6.61
C ASN A 80 5.44 -9.15 -7.60
N ALA A 81 5.76 -10.40 -7.32
CA ALA A 81 5.34 -11.58 -8.07
C ALA A 81 4.27 -12.40 -7.33
N THR A 82 3.57 -11.81 -6.34
CA THR A 82 2.57 -12.52 -5.52
C THR A 82 1.21 -12.68 -6.19
N GLY A 83 0.88 -11.84 -7.19
CA GLY A 83 -0.46 -11.74 -7.78
C GLY A 83 -1.45 -10.98 -6.89
N VAL A 84 -0.98 -10.30 -5.84
CA VAL A 84 -1.80 -9.43 -4.98
C VAL A 84 -1.56 -7.98 -5.38
N THR A 85 -2.53 -7.35 -6.04
CA THR A 85 -2.38 -6.01 -6.62
C THR A 85 -2.10 -4.94 -5.55
N LEU A 86 -2.91 -4.91 -4.49
CA LEU A 86 -2.76 -3.98 -3.36
C LEU A 86 -2.13 -4.68 -2.15
N HIS A 87 -0.89 -5.17 -2.33
CA HIS A 87 -0.20 -5.91 -1.27
C HIS A 87 0.22 -4.99 -0.13
N THR A 88 -0.40 -5.13 1.04
CA THR A 88 -0.22 -4.23 2.20
C THR A 88 1.25 -4.06 2.60
N ASN A 89 1.99 -5.18 2.71
CA ASN A 89 3.38 -5.15 3.16
C ASN A 89 4.37 -4.69 2.07
N LEU A 90 3.91 -4.56 0.81
CA LEU A 90 4.72 -4.09 -0.32
C LEU A 90 4.36 -2.67 -0.77
N GLY A 91 3.67 -1.90 0.07
CA GLY A 91 3.39 -0.49 -0.15
C GLY A 91 2.07 -0.19 -0.88
N ARG A 92 1.21 -1.20 -1.13
CA ARG A 92 -0.09 -1.05 -1.79
C ARG A 92 0.01 -0.54 -3.23
N ALA A 93 -0.74 0.53 -3.59
CA ALA A 93 -0.75 1.06 -4.96
C ALA A 93 0.59 1.66 -5.37
N CYS A 94 1.05 1.27 -6.57
CA CYS A 94 2.14 2.00 -7.24
C CYS A 94 1.55 3.21 -7.97
N LEU A 95 2.28 4.31 -7.98
CA LEU A 95 1.92 5.50 -8.74
C LEU A 95 2.12 5.29 -10.24
N SER A 96 1.31 5.98 -11.06
CA SER A 96 1.63 6.15 -12.47
C SER A 96 2.92 6.96 -12.62
N GLU A 97 3.62 6.82 -13.75
CA GLU A 97 4.82 7.62 -14.04
C GLU A 97 4.53 9.13 -13.95
N ARG A 98 3.39 9.55 -14.46
CA ARG A 98 2.94 10.94 -14.37
C ARG A 98 2.82 11.42 -12.92
N ALA A 99 2.24 10.61 -12.04
CA ALA A 99 2.08 10.96 -10.63
C ALA A 99 3.42 10.92 -9.87
N ALA A 100 4.28 9.95 -10.17
CA ALA A 100 5.62 9.88 -9.59
C ALA A 100 6.50 11.06 -10.00
N ASN A 101 6.48 11.44 -11.27
CA ASN A 101 7.19 12.60 -11.79
C ASN A 101 6.69 13.91 -11.17
N ALA A 102 5.38 14.08 -11.03
CA ALA A 102 4.79 15.25 -10.38
C ALA A 102 5.25 15.38 -8.92
N ALA A 103 5.34 14.26 -8.17
CA ALA A 103 5.88 14.26 -6.82
C ALA A 103 7.35 14.66 -6.79
N ALA A 104 8.17 14.12 -7.71
CA ALA A 104 9.59 14.44 -7.81
C ALA A 104 9.84 15.91 -8.17
N GLU A 105 9.07 16.49 -9.09
CA GLU A 105 9.10 17.90 -9.44
C GLU A 105 8.73 18.77 -8.24
N ALA A 106 7.62 18.46 -7.56
CA ALA A 106 7.22 19.18 -6.36
C ALA A 106 8.26 19.09 -5.24
N ALA A 107 8.99 17.97 -5.13
CA ALA A 107 10.08 17.82 -4.15
C ALA A 107 11.27 18.73 -4.47
N ARG A 108 11.61 18.86 -5.77
CA ARG A 108 12.82 19.56 -6.24
C ARG A 108 12.70 21.06 -6.14
N ASP A 109 11.50 21.61 -6.41
CA ASP A 109 11.33 23.05 -6.57
C ASP A 109 10.41 23.67 -5.49
N TYR A 110 10.45 25.01 -5.39
CA TYR A 110 9.39 25.75 -4.70
C TYR A 110 8.06 25.56 -5.43
N SER A 111 6.94 25.65 -4.70
CA SER A 111 5.61 25.41 -5.27
C SER A 111 4.57 26.39 -4.73
N THR A 112 3.45 26.49 -5.42
CA THR A 112 2.30 27.31 -5.07
C THR A 112 1.45 26.72 -3.94
N LEU A 113 2.00 25.82 -3.11
CA LEU A 113 1.29 25.01 -2.12
C LEU A 113 0.24 25.77 -1.29
N GLU A 114 0.59 26.96 -0.78
CA GLU A 114 -0.31 27.85 -0.05
C GLU A 114 -0.19 29.29 -0.58
N TYR A 115 0.04 29.43 -1.90
CA TYR A 115 0.15 30.74 -2.55
C TYR A 115 -0.77 30.81 -3.76
N ASP A 116 -1.68 31.76 -3.74
CA ASP A 116 -2.54 32.10 -4.86
C ASP A 116 -1.79 33.07 -5.77
N VAL A 117 -1.35 32.56 -6.93
CA VAL A 117 -0.54 33.31 -7.89
C VAL A 117 -1.36 34.42 -8.56
N GLU A 118 -2.64 34.20 -8.82
CA GLU A 118 -3.52 35.13 -9.51
C GLU A 118 -3.82 36.37 -8.65
N ASN A 119 -4.07 36.12 -7.34
CA ASN A 119 -4.42 37.19 -6.40
C ASN A 119 -3.24 37.70 -5.57
N GLY A 120 -2.04 37.08 -5.69
CA GLY A 120 -0.84 37.48 -4.96
C GLY A 120 -0.96 37.33 -3.42
N CYS A 121 -1.78 36.43 -2.94
CA CYS A 121 -2.06 36.27 -1.52
C CYS A 121 -1.93 34.81 -1.06
N ARG A 122 -2.18 34.58 0.23
CA ARG A 122 -2.17 33.23 0.80
C ARG A 122 -3.40 32.45 0.34
N GLY A 123 -3.15 31.30 -0.34
CA GLY A 123 -4.15 30.33 -0.76
C GLY A 123 -4.32 29.17 0.24
N SER A 124 -5.22 28.26 -0.11
CA SER A 124 -5.45 27.01 0.63
C SER A 124 -4.86 25.84 -0.15
N ARG A 125 -4.12 24.94 0.54
CA ARG A 125 -3.61 23.73 -0.11
C ARG A 125 -4.70 22.75 -0.57
N TYR A 126 -5.92 22.83 -0.01
CA TYR A 126 -7.04 21.98 -0.44
C TYR A 126 -7.50 22.29 -1.86
N GLN A 127 -7.33 23.55 -2.34
CA GLN A 127 -7.72 23.97 -3.69
C GLN A 127 -7.10 23.12 -4.80
N HIS A 128 -5.90 22.55 -4.56
CA HIS A 128 -5.19 21.77 -5.56
C HIS A 128 -5.89 20.46 -5.95
N VAL A 129 -6.76 19.90 -5.09
CA VAL A 129 -7.46 18.63 -5.34
C VAL A 129 -8.98 18.72 -5.19
N GLU A 130 -9.50 19.75 -4.53
CA GLU A 130 -10.93 19.88 -4.22
C GLU A 130 -11.80 19.88 -5.49
N ALA A 131 -11.45 20.72 -6.48
CA ALA A 131 -12.23 20.83 -7.71
C ALA A 131 -12.28 19.52 -8.51
N LEU A 132 -11.16 18.76 -8.54
CA LEU A 132 -11.10 17.45 -9.19
C LEU A 132 -11.93 16.41 -8.42
N LEU A 133 -11.80 16.36 -7.10
CA LEU A 133 -12.59 15.45 -6.26
C LEU A 133 -14.09 15.72 -6.43
N CYS A 134 -14.52 16.97 -6.35
CA CYS A 134 -15.93 17.33 -6.55
C CYS A 134 -16.44 16.90 -7.94
N ARG A 135 -15.66 17.13 -8.98
CA ARG A 135 -16.01 16.72 -10.36
C ARG A 135 -16.14 15.22 -10.52
N LEU A 136 -15.22 14.45 -9.93
CA LEU A 136 -15.16 12.99 -10.07
C LEU A 136 -16.19 12.26 -9.19
N THR A 137 -16.57 12.85 -8.06
CA THR A 137 -17.45 12.20 -7.08
C THR A 137 -18.86 12.76 -7.05
N GLY A 138 -19.09 13.94 -7.63
CA GLY A 138 -20.36 14.66 -7.51
C GLY A 138 -20.55 15.38 -6.17
N ALA A 139 -19.52 15.45 -5.32
CA ALA A 139 -19.58 16.13 -4.03
C ALA A 139 -19.63 17.65 -4.19
N GLU A 140 -20.24 18.34 -3.22
CA GLU A 140 -20.29 19.80 -3.16
C GLU A 140 -18.98 20.44 -2.70
N ALA A 141 -18.22 19.72 -1.85
CA ALA A 141 -16.91 20.14 -1.35
C ALA A 141 -16.06 18.92 -1.01
N ALA A 142 -14.74 19.12 -0.93
CA ALA A 142 -13.80 18.06 -0.64
C ALA A 142 -12.55 18.57 0.10
N MET A 143 -11.82 17.66 0.72
CA MET A 143 -10.49 17.89 1.25
C MET A 143 -9.68 16.59 1.29
N ALA A 144 -8.37 16.71 1.49
CA ALA A 144 -7.47 15.58 1.61
C ALA A 144 -6.59 15.71 2.86
N VAL A 145 -6.35 14.57 3.52
CA VAL A 145 -5.52 14.42 4.73
C VAL A 145 -4.56 13.25 4.57
N ASN A 146 -3.68 13.00 5.55
CA ASN A 146 -2.55 12.05 5.46
C ASN A 146 -2.95 10.60 5.09
N ASN A 147 -4.08 10.11 5.57
CA ASN A 147 -4.59 8.77 5.31
C ASN A 147 -6.07 8.67 5.73
N ASN A 148 -6.72 7.56 5.41
CA ASN A 148 -8.14 7.41 5.70
C ASN A 148 -8.46 7.28 7.19
N ALA A 149 -7.56 6.73 8.01
CA ALA A 149 -7.74 6.70 9.46
C ALA A 149 -7.77 8.12 10.05
N ALA A 150 -6.89 9.01 9.55
CA ALA A 150 -6.89 10.43 9.87
C ALA A 150 -8.16 11.14 9.39
N ALA A 151 -8.71 10.74 8.23
CA ALA A 151 -9.97 11.26 7.73
C ALA A 151 -11.14 10.92 8.67
N VAL A 152 -11.28 9.66 9.05
CA VAL A 152 -12.33 9.22 9.99
C VAL A 152 -12.19 9.93 11.34
N LEU A 153 -10.97 9.98 11.89
CA LEU A 153 -10.68 10.71 13.14
C LEU A 153 -11.11 12.18 13.04
N LEU A 154 -10.75 12.86 11.96
CA LEU A 154 -11.07 14.27 11.76
C LEU A 154 -12.58 14.51 11.59
N ILE A 155 -13.26 13.68 10.78
CA ILE A 155 -14.69 13.76 10.53
C ILE A 155 -15.47 13.62 11.84
N LEU A 156 -15.21 12.55 12.59
CA LEU A 156 -15.93 12.27 13.84
C LEU A 156 -15.64 13.32 14.91
N SER A 157 -14.37 13.75 15.06
CA SER A 157 -14.02 14.81 16.01
C SER A 157 -14.72 16.13 15.68
N ALA A 158 -14.83 16.49 14.40
CA ALA A 158 -15.43 17.76 13.97
C ALA A 158 -16.96 17.74 13.99
N LEU A 159 -17.60 16.61 13.70
CA LEU A 159 -19.04 16.53 13.50
C LEU A 159 -19.79 15.93 14.71
N ALA A 160 -19.14 15.01 15.46
CA ALA A 160 -19.79 14.21 16.50
C ALA A 160 -19.12 14.32 17.87
N GLY A 161 -18.00 15.02 18.01
CA GLY A 161 -17.24 15.17 19.28
C GLY A 161 -18.12 15.55 20.46
N GLY A 162 -18.02 14.80 21.57
CA GLY A 162 -18.84 14.98 22.78
C GLY A 162 -20.23 14.38 22.72
N GLY A 163 -20.59 13.68 21.63
CA GLY A 163 -21.88 13.04 21.47
C GLY A 163 -21.79 11.57 21.11
N GLU A 164 -22.90 11.00 20.67
CA GLU A 164 -23.03 9.59 20.32
C GLU A 164 -23.01 9.37 18.82
N VAL A 165 -22.34 8.30 18.38
CA VAL A 165 -22.29 7.83 16.99
C VAL A 165 -22.87 6.43 16.94
N ILE A 166 -23.89 6.23 16.12
CA ILE A 166 -24.55 4.93 15.96
C ILE A 166 -23.95 4.18 14.79
N ALA A 167 -23.52 2.94 15.00
CA ALA A 167 -22.98 2.07 13.95
C ALA A 167 -23.47 0.62 14.12
N SER A 168 -23.58 -0.11 13.00
CA SER A 168 -23.92 -1.54 13.02
C SER A 168 -22.80 -2.37 13.62
N ARG A 169 -23.14 -3.33 14.50
CA ARG A 169 -22.19 -4.33 15.02
C ARG A 169 -21.51 -5.13 13.92
N GLY A 170 -22.23 -5.41 12.85
CA GLY A 170 -21.68 -6.12 11.68
C GLY A 170 -20.69 -5.32 10.86
N GLU A 171 -20.48 -4.03 11.16
CA GLU A 171 -19.58 -3.11 10.45
C GLU A 171 -18.38 -2.65 11.30
N LEU A 172 -18.23 -3.17 12.54
CA LEU A 172 -17.12 -2.81 13.44
C LEU A 172 -15.85 -3.54 13.03
N VAL A 173 -15.17 -2.97 12.03
CA VAL A 173 -14.00 -3.57 11.41
C VAL A 173 -12.70 -3.26 12.17
N GLU A 174 -11.74 -4.20 12.11
CA GLU A 174 -10.33 -3.96 12.38
C GLU A 174 -9.55 -4.05 11.07
N ILE A 175 -8.76 -3.02 10.74
CA ILE A 175 -7.94 -2.94 9.52
C ILE A 175 -6.49 -2.64 9.88
N GLY A 176 -5.54 -3.31 9.18
CA GLY A 176 -4.11 -3.01 9.28
C GLY A 176 -3.48 -3.27 10.64
N GLY A 177 -4.07 -4.14 11.47
CA GLY A 177 -3.50 -4.62 12.73
C GLY A 177 -3.73 -3.71 13.95
N SER A 178 -4.32 -2.53 13.80
CA SER A 178 -4.59 -1.65 14.94
C SER A 178 -5.68 -0.61 14.74
N PHE A 179 -6.20 -0.43 13.53
CA PHE A 179 -7.30 0.50 13.31
C PHE A 179 -8.63 -0.21 13.59
N ARG A 180 -9.24 0.10 14.72
CA ARG A 180 -10.54 -0.44 15.17
C ARG A 180 -11.55 0.66 15.28
N ILE A 181 -12.70 0.50 14.64
CA ILE A 181 -13.77 1.51 14.65
C ILE A 181 -14.18 1.93 16.08
N PRO A 182 -14.41 1.00 17.05
CA PRO A 182 -14.74 1.40 18.41
C PRO A 182 -13.69 2.29 19.09
N GLU A 183 -12.42 1.97 18.87
CA GLU A 183 -11.30 2.72 19.47
C GLU A 183 -11.20 4.12 18.87
N ILE A 184 -11.34 4.24 17.54
CA ILE A 184 -11.30 5.52 16.85
C ILE A 184 -12.47 6.41 17.27
N VAL A 185 -13.68 5.88 17.35
CA VAL A 185 -14.85 6.64 17.83
C VAL A 185 -14.59 7.20 19.25
N THR A 186 -14.06 6.37 20.15
CA THR A 186 -13.70 6.80 21.51
C THR A 186 -12.62 7.87 21.53
N GLN A 187 -11.57 7.73 20.69
CA GLN A 187 -10.49 8.73 20.57
C GLN A 187 -10.97 10.08 20.03
N CYS A 188 -12.08 10.10 19.27
CA CYS A 188 -12.72 11.33 18.82
C CYS A 188 -13.51 12.05 19.92
N GLY A 189 -13.54 11.52 21.16
CA GLY A 189 -14.39 12.01 22.24
C GLY A 189 -15.86 11.68 22.04
N CYS A 190 -16.17 10.68 21.21
CA CYS A 190 -17.51 10.23 20.94
C CYS A 190 -17.83 8.96 21.75
N THR A 191 -19.10 8.72 22.00
CA THR A 191 -19.62 7.45 22.50
C THR A 191 -20.13 6.61 21.32
N LEU A 192 -19.67 5.35 21.22
CA LEU A 192 -20.19 4.42 20.21
C LEU A 192 -21.47 3.76 20.71
N CYS A 193 -22.54 3.90 19.95
CA CYS A 193 -23.79 3.14 20.13
C CYS A 193 -23.86 2.04 19.07
N GLU A 194 -23.67 0.79 19.50
CA GLU A 194 -23.69 -0.37 18.61
C GLU A 194 -25.11 -0.90 18.46
N VAL A 195 -25.59 -1.06 17.21
CA VAL A 195 -26.94 -1.54 16.93
C VAL A 195 -26.93 -2.87 16.18
N GLY A 196 -28.03 -3.60 16.32
CA GLY A 196 -28.21 -4.91 15.69
C GLY A 196 -27.36 -6.03 16.31
N ALA A 197 -27.18 -7.08 15.54
CA ALA A 197 -26.32 -8.23 15.84
C ALA A 197 -25.18 -8.31 14.82
N THR A 198 -24.19 -9.19 15.03
CA THR A 198 -23.04 -9.36 14.15
C THR A 198 -23.42 -9.58 12.68
N ASN A 199 -24.47 -10.36 12.44
CA ASN A 199 -24.88 -10.76 11.09
C ASN A 199 -26.16 -10.10 10.61
N LYS A 200 -26.90 -9.41 11.47
CA LYS A 200 -28.18 -8.76 11.11
C LYS A 200 -28.36 -7.44 11.82
N THR A 201 -28.63 -6.40 11.05
CA THR A 201 -29.04 -5.09 11.54
C THR A 201 -30.20 -4.61 10.69
N HIS A 202 -31.27 -4.21 11.36
CA HIS A 202 -32.54 -3.77 10.75
C HIS A 202 -32.74 -2.27 10.94
N ARG A 203 -33.56 -1.66 10.13
CA ARG A 203 -33.95 -0.25 10.24
C ARG A 203 -34.39 0.14 11.67
N ARG A 204 -35.26 -0.67 12.30
CA ARG A 204 -35.75 -0.44 13.67
C ARG A 204 -34.66 -0.38 14.73
N ASP A 205 -33.50 -1.03 14.51
CA ASP A 205 -32.37 -1.03 15.46
C ASP A 205 -31.72 0.34 15.52
N TYR A 206 -31.60 1.02 14.36
CA TYR A 206 -31.13 2.41 14.29
C TYR A 206 -32.16 3.39 14.85
N GLU A 207 -33.46 3.28 14.43
CA GLU A 207 -34.52 4.17 14.88
C GLU A 207 -34.70 4.13 16.41
N ALA A 208 -34.59 2.93 17.03
CA ALA A 208 -34.72 2.76 18.47
C ALA A 208 -33.52 3.30 19.27
N ALA A 209 -32.35 3.45 18.64
CA ALA A 209 -31.11 3.90 19.29
C ALA A 209 -30.94 5.43 19.22
N ILE A 210 -31.64 6.12 18.30
CA ILE A 210 -31.49 7.58 18.15
C ILE A 210 -32.07 8.29 19.37
N GLY A 211 -31.23 9.12 20.02
CA GLY A 211 -31.59 9.92 21.18
C GLY A 211 -31.03 11.34 21.13
N GLU A 212 -31.21 12.09 22.22
CA GLU A 212 -30.76 13.49 22.31
C GLU A 212 -29.23 13.67 22.19
N GLN A 213 -28.47 12.64 22.55
CA GLN A 213 -26.99 12.66 22.46
C GLN A 213 -26.48 12.23 21.09
N THR A 214 -27.31 11.66 20.22
CA THR A 214 -26.90 11.21 18.89
C THR A 214 -26.49 12.40 18.02
N ARG A 215 -25.33 12.26 17.36
CA ARG A 215 -24.74 13.31 16.50
C ARG A 215 -24.54 12.85 15.06
N ALA A 216 -24.43 11.53 14.82
CA ALA A 216 -24.26 10.99 13.47
C ALA A 216 -24.66 9.51 13.42
N LEU A 217 -25.06 9.06 12.24
CA LEU A 217 -25.04 7.65 11.87
C LEU A 217 -23.73 7.37 11.09
N LEU A 218 -23.04 6.30 11.47
CA LEU A 218 -21.80 5.87 10.84
C LEU A 218 -22.03 4.55 10.12
N LYS A 219 -21.80 4.55 8.81
CA LYS A 219 -21.71 3.34 8.00
C LYS A 219 -20.24 3.04 7.71
N VAL A 220 -19.83 1.78 7.90
CA VAL A 220 -18.47 1.34 7.61
C VAL A 220 -18.50 0.24 6.58
N HIS A 221 -17.80 0.43 5.48
CA HIS A 221 -17.67 -0.60 4.45
C HIS A 221 -16.74 -1.72 4.93
N THR A 222 -17.25 -2.96 4.94
CA THR A 222 -16.49 -4.16 5.35
C THR A 222 -15.51 -4.59 4.25
N SER A 223 -14.53 -3.72 4.00
CA SER A 223 -13.60 -3.82 2.87
C SER A 223 -12.58 -4.97 2.97
N ASN A 224 -12.37 -5.55 4.16
CA ASN A 224 -11.37 -6.60 4.40
C ASN A 224 -11.95 -7.94 4.88
N TYR A 225 -13.27 -8.02 5.11
CA TYR A 225 -13.95 -9.27 5.45
C TYR A 225 -15.36 -9.33 4.85
N ARG A 226 -15.96 -10.49 4.87
CA ARG A 226 -17.34 -10.70 4.45
C ARG A 226 -18.04 -11.67 5.41
N ILE A 227 -19.23 -11.31 5.86
CA ILE A 227 -20.12 -12.21 6.59
C ILE A 227 -20.98 -12.96 5.58
N VAL A 228 -20.97 -14.29 5.65
CA VAL A 228 -21.71 -15.16 4.71
C VAL A 228 -22.72 -16.00 5.46
N GLY A 229 -23.91 -16.16 4.89
CA GLY A 229 -25.01 -16.93 5.48
C GLY A 229 -26.26 -16.07 5.65
N PHE A 230 -26.94 -16.25 6.78
CA PHE A 230 -28.15 -15.48 7.12
C PHE A 230 -27.81 -14.07 7.59
N THR A 231 -27.51 -13.18 6.64
CA THR A 231 -27.06 -11.80 6.89
C THR A 231 -28.10 -10.79 6.42
N GLU A 232 -28.14 -9.63 7.08
CA GLU A 232 -28.93 -8.47 6.69
C GLU A 232 -28.26 -7.20 7.14
N SER A 233 -28.24 -6.18 6.29
CA SER A 233 -27.68 -4.86 6.58
C SER A 233 -28.61 -3.79 6.01
N VAL A 234 -28.65 -2.63 6.65
CA VAL A 234 -29.46 -1.50 6.18
C VAL A 234 -28.76 -0.84 5.00
N PRO A 235 -29.44 -0.69 3.84
CA PRO A 235 -28.90 0.02 2.68
C PRO A 235 -28.59 1.49 2.99
N ARG A 236 -27.71 2.12 2.19
CA ARG A 236 -27.33 3.53 2.34
C ARG A 236 -28.49 4.47 2.25
N GLU A 237 -29.36 4.24 1.27
CA GLU A 237 -30.56 5.02 1.01
C GLU A 237 -31.48 5.05 2.23
N GLU A 238 -31.70 3.90 2.83
CA GLU A 238 -32.54 3.75 4.01
C GLU A 238 -31.91 4.38 5.26
N LEU A 239 -30.58 4.25 5.43
CA LEU A 239 -29.84 4.94 6.49
C LEU A 239 -29.88 6.46 6.33
N ALA A 240 -29.80 6.96 5.10
CA ALA A 240 -29.91 8.38 4.81
C ALA A 240 -31.31 8.92 5.17
N GLU A 241 -32.37 8.17 4.84
CA GLU A 241 -33.74 8.52 5.25
C GLU A 241 -33.89 8.63 6.77
N ILE A 242 -33.33 7.65 7.51
CA ILE A 242 -33.37 7.65 8.98
C ILE A 242 -32.59 8.86 9.52
N ALA A 243 -31.35 9.05 9.08
CA ALA A 243 -30.49 10.14 9.55
C ALA A 243 -31.13 11.51 9.29
N HIS A 244 -31.56 11.77 8.06
CA HIS A 244 -32.15 13.04 7.67
C HIS A 244 -33.50 13.29 8.34
N GLY A 245 -34.31 12.25 8.57
CA GLY A 245 -35.56 12.34 9.32
C GLY A 245 -35.37 12.86 10.76
N HIS A 246 -34.16 12.69 11.31
CA HIS A 246 -33.80 13.16 12.65
C HIS A 246 -32.82 14.36 12.62
N GLY A 247 -32.52 14.92 11.45
CA GLY A 247 -31.60 16.06 11.29
C GLY A 247 -30.14 15.70 11.57
N LEU A 248 -29.78 14.41 11.40
CA LEU A 248 -28.42 13.88 11.64
C LEU A 248 -27.68 13.68 10.32
N PRO A 249 -26.35 13.84 10.29
CA PRO A 249 -25.55 13.43 9.15
C PRO A 249 -25.37 11.91 9.07
N LEU A 250 -25.40 11.37 7.85
CA LEU A 250 -24.91 10.03 7.53
C LEU A 250 -23.45 10.15 7.07
N ILE A 251 -22.55 9.55 7.84
CA ILE A 251 -21.11 9.47 7.55
C ILE A 251 -20.81 8.06 7.04
N GLU A 252 -20.01 7.95 5.97
CA GLU A 252 -19.54 6.66 5.47
C GLU A 252 -18.02 6.57 5.39
N ASP A 253 -17.44 5.56 6.05
CA ASP A 253 -16.07 5.10 5.81
C ASP A 253 -16.08 4.03 4.72
N LEU A 254 -15.75 4.41 3.49
CA LEU A 254 -15.64 3.50 2.34
C LEU A 254 -14.35 2.71 2.32
N GLY A 255 -13.28 3.26 2.85
CA GLY A 255 -11.96 2.64 2.93
C GLY A 255 -11.29 2.33 1.59
N SER A 256 -11.97 1.70 0.64
CA SER A 256 -11.38 1.19 -0.62
C SER A 256 -11.13 2.23 -1.71
N GLY A 257 -12.00 3.23 -1.83
CA GLY A 257 -11.80 4.39 -2.71
C GLY A 257 -11.99 4.14 -4.20
N ALA A 258 -12.94 3.32 -4.60
CA ALA A 258 -13.29 3.13 -6.00
C ALA A 258 -13.96 4.38 -6.58
N ILE A 259 -13.38 4.97 -7.62
CA ILE A 259 -13.96 6.08 -8.39
C ILE A 259 -14.72 5.52 -9.62
N VAL A 260 -14.15 4.52 -10.29
CA VAL A 260 -14.76 3.84 -11.44
C VAL A 260 -15.46 2.56 -11.01
N ASP A 261 -16.45 2.14 -11.79
CA ASP A 261 -17.10 0.84 -11.62
C ASP A 261 -16.11 -0.28 -11.94
N LEU A 262 -15.95 -1.20 -11.02
CA LEU A 262 -15.03 -2.34 -11.17
C LEU A 262 -15.72 -3.64 -11.59
N GLU A 263 -17.05 -3.64 -11.76
CA GLU A 263 -17.80 -4.82 -12.22
C GLU A 263 -17.34 -5.31 -13.61
N PRO A 264 -16.98 -4.44 -14.57
CA PRO A 264 -16.41 -4.87 -15.84
C PRO A 264 -15.08 -5.64 -15.70
N PHE A 265 -14.36 -5.46 -14.60
CA PHE A 265 -13.11 -6.17 -14.30
C PHE A 265 -13.34 -7.44 -13.45
N GLY A 266 -14.61 -7.85 -13.25
CA GLY A 266 -14.98 -9.02 -12.47
C GLY A 266 -15.03 -8.79 -10.94
N ILE A 267 -14.88 -7.54 -10.48
CA ILE A 267 -14.94 -7.17 -9.06
C ILE A 267 -16.35 -6.64 -8.76
N ARG A 268 -17.15 -7.46 -8.07
CA ARG A 268 -18.57 -7.19 -7.83
C ARG A 268 -18.82 -6.67 -6.42
N GLY A 269 -19.80 -5.75 -6.32
CA GLY A 269 -20.31 -5.27 -5.03
C GLY A 269 -19.37 -4.30 -4.30
N GLU A 270 -18.32 -3.79 -4.98
CA GLU A 270 -17.48 -2.72 -4.45
C GLU A 270 -18.16 -1.37 -4.71
N PRO A 271 -18.50 -0.61 -3.66
CA PRO A 271 -19.19 0.66 -3.85
C PRO A 271 -18.25 1.72 -4.41
N THR A 272 -18.77 2.52 -5.37
CA THR A 272 -18.05 3.74 -5.80
C THR A 272 -18.45 4.91 -4.90
N VAL A 273 -17.53 5.88 -4.76
CA VAL A 273 -17.77 7.11 -3.99
C VAL A 273 -18.99 7.88 -4.51
N HIS A 274 -19.13 7.98 -5.82
CA HIS A 274 -20.27 8.63 -6.46
C HIS A 274 -21.61 7.96 -6.08
N ARG A 275 -21.69 6.61 -6.11
CA ARG A 275 -22.91 5.89 -5.72
C ARG A 275 -23.26 6.11 -4.24
N SER A 276 -22.27 6.19 -3.36
CA SER A 276 -22.50 6.47 -1.94
C SER A 276 -23.10 7.86 -1.70
N LEU A 277 -22.54 8.90 -2.33
CA LEU A 277 -23.09 10.25 -2.23
C LEU A 277 -24.48 10.35 -2.85
N HIS A 278 -24.71 9.68 -3.98
CA HIS A 278 -26.02 9.66 -4.63
C HIS A 278 -27.10 8.94 -3.80
N ALA A 279 -26.68 7.96 -2.97
CA ALA A 279 -27.55 7.26 -2.02
C ALA A 279 -27.90 8.11 -0.77
N GLY A 280 -27.39 9.34 -0.67
CA GLY A 280 -27.73 10.28 0.41
C GLY A 280 -26.69 10.35 1.53
N VAL A 281 -25.50 9.76 1.37
CA VAL A 281 -24.39 9.94 2.32
C VAL A 281 -23.95 11.39 2.32
N ASP A 282 -23.88 12.00 3.51
CA ASP A 282 -23.53 13.42 3.66
C ASP A 282 -22.02 13.67 3.62
N VAL A 283 -21.25 12.74 4.20
CA VAL A 283 -19.79 12.78 4.21
C VAL A 283 -19.24 11.38 4.00
N ALA A 284 -18.43 11.20 2.98
CA ALA A 284 -17.72 9.95 2.71
C ALA A 284 -16.21 10.14 2.84
N SER A 285 -15.52 9.12 3.38
CA SER A 285 -14.06 9.08 3.41
C SER A 285 -13.52 7.83 2.74
N PHE A 286 -12.33 7.94 2.12
CA PHE A 286 -11.70 6.81 1.43
C PHE A 286 -10.19 7.01 1.27
N SER A 287 -9.49 5.90 0.97
CA SER A 287 -8.03 5.87 0.83
C SER A 287 -7.58 6.19 -0.59
N GLY A 288 -6.52 6.99 -0.72
CA GLY A 288 -5.89 7.29 -2.00
C GLY A 288 -5.02 6.14 -2.54
N ASP A 289 -4.41 5.35 -1.67
CA ASP A 289 -3.43 4.31 -1.98
C ASP A 289 -4.02 2.89 -2.14
N LYS A 290 -5.34 2.81 -2.32
CA LYS A 290 -6.04 1.55 -2.59
C LYS A 290 -6.57 1.54 -4.03
N LEU A 291 -7.89 1.35 -4.23
CA LEU A 291 -8.49 1.24 -5.57
C LEU A 291 -8.39 2.53 -6.40
N LEU A 292 -8.25 3.69 -5.76
CA LEU A 292 -7.91 4.92 -6.45
C LEU A 292 -6.55 4.83 -7.18
N GLY A 293 -5.61 4.04 -6.69
CA GLY A 293 -4.30 3.87 -7.32
C GLY A 293 -3.39 5.10 -7.23
N GLY A 294 -3.63 5.97 -6.26
CA GLY A 294 -2.86 7.18 -5.98
C GLY A 294 -1.90 7.03 -4.79
N PRO A 295 -1.34 8.15 -4.31
CA PRO A 295 -0.52 8.16 -3.10
C PRO A 295 -1.36 7.90 -1.85
N GLN A 296 -0.68 7.56 -0.74
CA GLN A 296 -1.35 7.49 0.55
C GLN A 296 -1.98 8.84 0.89
N ALA A 297 -3.30 8.82 1.01
CA ALA A 297 -4.11 9.96 1.41
C ALA A 297 -5.44 9.48 2.01
N GLY A 298 -6.05 10.29 2.86
CA GLY A 298 -7.46 10.18 3.24
C GLY A 298 -8.24 11.26 2.52
N LEU A 299 -9.17 10.87 1.69
CA LEU A 299 -10.01 11.78 0.93
C LEU A 299 -11.35 11.91 1.62
N ILE A 300 -11.81 13.13 1.80
CA ILE A 300 -13.07 13.46 2.46
C ILE A 300 -13.90 14.28 1.47
N VAL A 301 -15.08 13.79 1.14
CA VAL A 301 -16.00 14.41 0.18
C VAL A 301 -17.42 14.45 0.72
N GLY A 302 -18.22 15.41 0.33
CA GLY A 302 -19.62 15.48 0.77
C GLY A 302 -20.25 16.85 0.66
N LYS A 303 -21.28 17.08 1.49
CA LYS A 303 -21.98 18.36 1.55
C LYS A 303 -21.07 19.47 2.08
N ARG A 304 -21.15 20.62 1.48
CA ARG A 304 -20.30 21.79 1.77
C ARG A 304 -20.33 22.19 3.25
N GLU A 305 -21.50 22.21 3.86
CA GLU A 305 -21.67 22.59 5.26
C GLU A 305 -20.84 21.74 6.22
N TYR A 306 -20.76 20.42 6.00
CA TYR A 306 -19.97 19.51 6.84
C TYR A 306 -18.49 19.62 6.52
N ILE A 307 -18.13 19.67 5.23
CA ILE A 307 -16.73 19.78 4.81
C ILE A 307 -16.10 21.09 5.34
N GLU A 308 -16.80 22.21 5.31
CA GLU A 308 -16.29 23.48 5.84
C GLU A 308 -16.14 23.46 7.38
N ARG A 309 -16.98 22.73 8.11
CA ARG A 309 -16.80 22.49 9.54
C ARG A 309 -15.54 21.65 9.80
N ILE A 310 -15.33 20.58 9.02
CA ILE A 310 -14.17 19.70 9.13
C ILE A 310 -12.87 20.47 8.81
N LYS A 311 -12.83 21.29 7.76
CA LYS A 311 -11.67 22.13 7.39
C LYS A 311 -11.27 23.09 8.51
N LYS A 312 -12.23 23.61 9.30
CA LYS A 312 -11.99 24.54 10.41
C LYS A 312 -11.52 23.88 11.69
N HIS A 313 -11.63 22.55 11.80
CA HIS A 313 -11.23 21.83 13.00
C HIS A 313 -9.71 21.89 13.20
N PRO A 314 -9.16 22.10 14.43
CA PRO A 314 -7.71 22.22 14.66
C PRO A 314 -6.89 21.03 14.16
N LEU A 315 -7.42 19.80 14.23
CA LEU A 315 -6.77 18.61 13.74
C LEU A 315 -6.52 18.66 12.22
N ALA A 316 -7.30 19.40 11.43
CA ALA A 316 -7.09 19.53 10.00
C ALA A 316 -5.69 20.06 9.66
N ARG A 317 -5.11 20.93 10.55
CA ARG A 317 -3.74 21.41 10.39
C ARG A 317 -2.70 20.32 10.68
N ALA A 318 -2.92 19.47 11.66
CA ALA A 318 -2.01 18.39 12.04
C ALA A 318 -2.00 17.26 11.00
N LEU A 319 -3.14 17.03 10.35
CA LEU A 319 -3.38 15.90 9.43
C LEU A 319 -3.22 16.27 7.94
N ARG A 320 -2.78 17.47 7.62
CA ARG A 320 -2.68 17.98 6.24
C ARG A 320 -1.58 17.28 5.42
N LEU A 321 -1.84 17.10 4.13
CA LEU A 321 -0.86 16.55 3.19
C LEU A 321 0.32 17.50 2.94
N ASP A 322 1.47 16.92 2.60
CA ASP A 322 2.64 17.62 2.05
C ASP A 322 2.49 17.90 0.54
N LYS A 323 3.45 18.66 0.00
CA LYS A 323 3.41 19.08 -1.41
C LYS A 323 3.63 17.94 -2.41
N MET A 324 4.44 16.94 -2.07
CA MET A 324 4.74 15.81 -2.95
C MET A 324 3.51 14.92 -3.10
N THR A 325 2.88 14.59 -1.98
CA THR A 325 1.64 13.79 -1.96
C THR A 325 0.50 14.51 -2.68
N LEU A 326 0.36 15.84 -2.50
CA LEU A 326 -0.65 16.62 -3.23
C LEU A 326 -0.42 16.63 -4.73
N ALA A 327 0.82 16.79 -5.19
CA ALA A 327 1.15 16.77 -6.62
C ALA A 327 0.86 15.39 -7.24
N ALA A 328 1.28 14.31 -6.58
CA ALA A 328 0.96 12.96 -7.03
C ALA A 328 -0.55 12.68 -7.05
N LEU A 329 -1.27 13.12 -6.01
CA LEU A 329 -2.71 12.97 -5.92
C LEU A 329 -3.43 13.74 -7.03
N HIS A 330 -3.04 15.01 -7.28
CA HIS A 330 -3.57 15.80 -8.37
C HIS A 330 -3.38 15.13 -9.74
N ALA A 331 -2.16 14.63 -10.00
CA ALA A 331 -1.85 13.92 -11.25
C ALA A 331 -2.68 12.64 -11.40
N THR A 332 -2.86 11.88 -10.32
CA THR A 332 -3.70 10.67 -10.30
C THR A 332 -5.18 11.02 -10.57
N LEU A 333 -5.74 12.00 -9.86
CA LEU A 333 -7.13 12.43 -10.06
C LEU A 333 -7.36 12.98 -11.46
N SER A 334 -6.38 13.68 -12.04
CA SER A 334 -6.47 14.21 -13.41
C SER A 334 -6.57 13.08 -14.45
N ALA A 335 -5.98 11.91 -14.22
CA ALA A 335 -6.12 10.76 -15.12
C ALA A 335 -7.58 10.26 -15.18
N TYR A 336 -8.32 10.36 -14.07
CA TYR A 336 -9.73 9.94 -14.01
C TYR A 336 -10.71 10.85 -14.78
N LEU A 337 -10.25 12.00 -15.30
CA LEU A 337 -11.08 12.82 -16.20
C LEU A 337 -11.40 12.10 -17.51
N ASP A 338 -10.61 11.07 -17.84
CA ASP A 338 -10.86 10.14 -18.95
C ASP A 338 -10.70 8.71 -18.41
N ALA A 339 -11.78 7.94 -18.48
CA ALA A 339 -11.83 6.59 -17.92
C ALA A 339 -10.85 5.62 -18.61
N GLU A 340 -10.63 5.75 -19.92
CA GLU A 340 -9.70 4.90 -20.67
C GLU A 340 -8.24 5.23 -20.30
N ILE A 341 -7.94 6.53 -20.14
CA ILE A 341 -6.63 6.97 -19.65
C ILE A 341 -6.39 6.45 -18.23
N ALA A 342 -7.37 6.56 -17.34
CA ALA A 342 -7.24 6.07 -15.98
C ALA A 342 -6.92 4.58 -15.92
N VAL A 343 -7.67 3.76 -16.68
CA VAL A 343 -7.46 2.30 -16.73
C VAL A 343 -6.08 1.94 -17.29
N ARG A 344 -5.59 2.68 -18.27
CA ARG A 344 -4.30 2.43 -18.90
C ARG A 344 -3.11 2.92 -18.06
N GLU A 345 -3.19 4.11 -17.48
CA GLU A 345 -2.05 4.78 -16.84
C GLU A 345 -1.92 4.47 -15.34
N ILE A 346 -3.02 4.21 -14.63
CA ILE A 346 -3.00 3.91 -13.21
C ILE A 346 -2.67 2.43 -13.02
N PRO A 347 -1.49 2.07 -12.46
CA PRO A 347 -1.03 0.67 -12.40
C PRO A 347 -2.04 -0.26 -11.72
N THR A 348 -2.71 0.20 -10.65
CA THR A 348 -3.73 -0.58 -9.95
C THR A 348 -4.87 -0.96 -10.90
N LEU A 349 -5.42 -0.01 -11.65
CA LEU A 349 -6.51 -0.26 -12.59
C LEU A 349 -6.05 -1.11 -13.77
N ALA A 350 -4.88 -0.85 -14.33
CA ALA A 350 -4.30 -1.65 -15.41
C ALA A 350 -4.10 -3.12 -15.01
N MET A 351 -3.63 -3.37 -13.77
CA MET A 351 -3.51 -4.74 -13.26
C MET A 351 -4.87 -5.41 -13.05
N LEU A 352 -5.88 -4.68 -12.56
CA LEU A 352 -7.21 -5.23 -12.29
C LEU A 352 -8.00 -5.49 -13.58
N SER A 353 -7.85 -4.63 -14.59
CA SER A 353 -8.54 -4.75 -15.90
C SER A 353 -7.92 -5.79 -16.83
N ALA A 354 -6.69 -6.25 -16.55
CA ALA A 354 -5.99 -7.21 -17.43
C ALA A 354 -6.80 -8.50 -17.62
N SER A 355 -7.09 -8.82 -18.87
CA SER A 355 -7.83 -10.01 -19.28
C SER A 355 -7.01 -11.31 -19.08
N GLU A 356 -7.70 -12.44 -19.07
CA GLU A 356 -7.04 -13.75 -18.96
C GLU A 356 -6.06 -13.99 -20.11
N ASP A 357 -6.43 -13.60 -21.34
CA ASP A 357 -5.59 -13.81 -22.53
C ASP A 357 -4.32 -12.93 -22.48
N GLU A 358 -4.43 -11.67 -22.04
CA GLU A 358 -3.28 -10.79 -21.84
C GLU A 358 -2.32 -11.34 -20.80
N LEU A 359 -2.85 -11.84 -19.66
CA LEU A 359 -2.05 -12.46 -18.61
C LEU A 359 -1.39 -13.75 -19.06
N HIS A 360 -2.08 -14.58 -19.87
CA HIS A 360 -1.51 -15.78 -20.46
C HIS A 360 -0.36 -15.43 -21.40
N ALA A 361 -0.57 -14.48 -22.31
CA ALA A 361 0.48 -14.00 -23.22
C ALA A 361 1.69 -13.43 -22.45
N LYS A 362 1.45 -12.70 -21.36
CA LYS A 362 2.49 -12.18 -20.48
C LYS A 362 3.27 -13.29 -19.78
N ALA A 363 2.57 -14.34 -19.31
CA ALA A 363 3.19 -15.51 -18.69
C ALA A 363 4.08 -16.28 -19.68
N LEU A 364 3.66 -16.42 -20.93
CA LEU A 364 4.49 -17.01 -22.00
C LEU A 364 5.78 -16.21 -22.24
N ARG A 365 5.72 -14.86 -22.22
CA ARG A 365 6.91 -14.02 -22.38
C ARG A 365 7.88 -14.18 -21.21
N LEU A 366 7.38 -14.23 -19.96
CA LEU A 366 8.22 -14.49 -18.81
C LEU A 366 8.83 -15.90 -18.84
N GLN A 367 8.04 -16.92 -19.19
CA GLN A 367 8.52 -18.29 -19.34
C GLN A 367 9.65 -18.39 -20.37
N LYS A 368 9.51 -17.70 -21.51
CA LYS A 368 10.57 -17.63 -22.52
C LYS A 368 11.83 -16.98 -21.97
N ALA A 369 11.72 -15.84 -21.26
CA ALA A 369 12.88 -15.19 -20.66
C ALA A 369 13.62 -16.11 -19.67
N LEU A 370 12.90 -16.90 -18.88
CA LEU A 370 13.49 -17.91 -17.99
C LEU A 370 14.18 -19.03 -18.79
N ALA A 371 13.54 -19.55 -19.84
CA ALA A 371 14.12 -20.59 -20.69
C ALA A 371 15.41 -20.12 -21.39
N ASP A 372 15.45 -18.87 -21.85
CA ASP A 372 16.62 -18.27 -22.49
C ASP A 372 17.85 -18.22 -21.55
N THR A 373 17.62 -18.26 -20.21
CA THR A 373 18.69 -18.35 -19.19
C THR A 373 18.94 -19.76 -18.66
N GLY A 374 18.25 -20.77 -19.23
CA GLY A 374 18.36 -22.18 -18.85
C GLY A 374 17.51 -22.58 -17.65
N VAL A 375 16.57 -21.76 -17.21
CA VAL A 375 15.67 -22.05 -16.08
C VAL A 375 14.42 -22.77 -16.60
N SER A 376 14.19 -24.00 -16.13
CA SER A 376 12.97 -24.77 -16.40
C SER A 376 11.79 -24.19 -15.64
N SER A 377 10.64 -24.08 -16.29
CA SER A 377 9.43 -23.55 -15.68
C SER A 377 8.16 -24.01 -16.38
N GLN A 378 7.02 -23.92 -15.70
CA GLN A 378 5.72 -24.33 -16.19
C GLN A 378 4.70 -23.21 -16.04
N LEU A 379 3.75 -23.11 -16.98
CA LEU A 379 2.61 -22.21 -16.86
C LEU A 379 1.55 -22.79 -15.91
N VAL A 380 1.05 -21.97 -15.00
CA VAL A 380 0.04 -22.36 -14.04
C VAL A 380 -1.08 -21.32 -14.01
N ARG A 381 -2.32 -21.78 -14.17
CA ARG A 381 -3.49 -20.92 -13.95
C ARG A 381 -3.68 -20.68 -12.45
N THR A 382 -3.86 -19.44 -12.04
CA THR A 382 -3.95 -19.04 -10.63
C THR A 382 -5.23 -18.27 -10.34
N GLY A 383 -5.52 -18.10 -9.04
CA GLY A 383 -6.47 -17.09 -8.56
C GLY A 383 -5.66 -15.98 -7.91
N ASP A 384 -5.69 -14.80 -8.51
CA ASP A 384 -5.03 -13.60 -7.98
C ASP A 384 -5.99 -12.86 -7.04
N ALA A 385 -5.47 -11.90 -6.27
CA ALA A 385 -6.27 -11.14 -5.31
C ALA A 385 -6.14 -9.64 -5.55
N VAL A 386 -7.21 -8.90 -5.27
CA VAL A 386 -7.14 -7.43 -5.19
C VAL A 386 -6.24 -7.03 -4.02
N GLY A 387 -6.47 -7.55 -2.85
CA GLY A 387 -5.65 -7.36 -1.65
C GLY A 387 -6.03 -6.12 -0.84
N GLY A 388 -5.32 -5.93 0.25
CA GLY A 388 -5.19 -4.68 1.00
C GLY A 388 -6.47 -4.00 1.50
N GLY A 389 -7.53 -4.75 1.89
CA GLY A 389 -8.76 -4.15 2.38
C GLY A 389 -9.64 -3.61 1.25
N SER A 390 -9.69 -4.33 0.14
CA SER A 390 -10.56 -4.06 -1.00
C SER A 390 -11.05 -5.38 -1.59
N ALA A 391 -12.34 -5.48 -1.89
CA ALA A 391 -13.00 -6.63 -2.51
C ALA A 391 -12.64 -7.98 -1.84
N PRO A 392 -12.97 -8.19 -0.55
CA PRO A 392 -12.61 -9.37 0.20
C PRO A 392 -13.22 -10.63 -0.42
N ALA A 393 -12.46 -11.72 -0.41
CA ALA A 393 -12.86 -13.03 -0.94
C ALA A 393 -13.09 -13.09 -2.46
N GLN A 394 -12.83 -12.04 -3.23
CA GLN A 394 -12.87 -12.10 -4.68
C GLN A 394 -11.54 -12.62 -5.23
N LYS A 395 -11.63 -13.60 -6.13
CA LYS A 395 -10.49 -14.15 -6.85
C LYS A 395 -10.57 -13.71 -8.31
N LEU A 396 -9.52 -13.11 -8.79
CA LEU A 396 -9.35 -12.76 -10.20
C LEU A 396 -8.63 -13.91 -10.91
N THR A 397 -9.09 -14.31 -12.09
CA THR A 397 -8.37 -15.28 -12.89
C THR A 397 -6.99 -14.74 -13.25
N GLY A 398 -5.95 -15.51 -12.98
CA GLY A 398 -4.56 -15.12 -13.20
C GLY A 398 -3.72 -16.25 -13.81
N TRP A 399 -2.51 -15.88 -14.21
CA TRP A 399 -1.48 -16.79 -14.66
C TRP A 399 -0.18 -16.57 -13.91
N ALA A 400 0.53 -17.65 -13.66
CA ALA A 400 1.86 -17.63 -13.05
C ALA A 400 2.83 -18.52 -13.84
N VAL A 401 4.10 -18.26 -13.68
CA VAL A 401 5.18 -19.13 -14.10
C VAL A 401 5.76 -19.81 -12.86
N ALA A 402 5.63 -21.13 -12.79
CA ALA A 402 6.20 -21.94 -11.71
C ALA A 402 7.64 -22.29 -12.07
N ILE A 403 8.60 -21.87 -11.28
CA ILE A 403 10.01 -22.21 -11.46
C ILE A 403 10.28 -23.62 -10.89
N GLU A 404 11.02 -24.43 -11.65
CA GLU A 404 11.57 -25.68 -11.16
C GLU A 404 12.89 -25.39 -10.41
N PRO A 405 12.97 -25.66 -9.08
CA PRO A 405 14.08 -25.19 -8.27
C PRO A 405 15.38 -26.02 -8.44
N GLY A 406 15.38 -27.03 -9.33
CA GLY A 406 16.54 -27.87 -9.58
C GLY A 406 16.91 -28.72 -8.36
N ARG A 407 18.07 -28.45 -7.77
CA ARG A 407 18.55 -29.16 -6.57
C ARG A 407 18.12 -28.49 -5.26
N LEU A 408 17.60 -27.26 -5.34
CA LEU A 408 17.16 -26.50 -4.18
C LEU A 408 15.75 -26.96 -3.74
N SER A 409 15.45 -26.81 -2.49
CA SER A 409 14.06 -26.75 -2.04
C SER A 409 13.39 -25.46 -2.52
N VAL A 410 12.06 -25.44 -2.51
CA VAL A 410 11.29 -24.23 -2.87
C VAL A 410 11.55 -23.10 -1.89
N ASP A 411 11.77 -23.42 -0.61
CA ASP A 411 12.04 -22.44 0.45
C ASP A 411 13.45 -21.84 0.29
N GLU A 412 14.46 -22.66 -0.07
CA GLU A 412 15.81 -22.14 -0.37
C GLU A 412 15.82 -21.23 -1.61
N LEU A 413 15.04 -21.57 -2.65
CA LEU A 413 14.88 -20.71 -3.82
C LEU A 413 14.21 -19.39 -3.45
N GLU A 414 13.14 -19.43 -2.64
CA GLU A 414 12.46 -18.25 -2.14
C GLU A 414 13.42 -17.34 -1.39
N GLU A 415 14.16 -17.91 -0.42
CA GLU A 415 15.11 -17.16 0.39
C GLU A 415 16.18 -16.48 -0.44
N LYS A 416 16.80 -17.21 -1.39
CA LYS A 416 17.81 -16.64 -2.30
C LYS A 416 17.24 -15.48 -3.14
N LEU A 417 16.01 -15.61 -3.66
CA LEU A 417 15.38 -14.59 -4.49
C LEU A 417 14.91 -13.38 -3.67
N ARG A 418 14.45 -13.61 -2.45
CA ARG A 418 14.01 -12.57 -1.52
C ARG A 418 15.16 -11.76 -0.93
N LEU A 419 16.32 -12.36 -0.70
CA LEU A 419 17.48 -11.71 -0.09
C LEU A 419 18.36 -10.93 -1.08
N ARG A 420 17.99 -10.84 -2.36
CA ARG A 420 18.72 -10.04 -3.36
C ARG A 420 18.67 -8.54 -3.08
N ALA A 421 19.57 -7.79 -3.70
CA ALA A 421 19.58 -6.32 -3.65
C ALA A 421 18.23 -5.73 -4.09
N LYS A 422 17.60 -6.27 -5.15
CA LYS A 422 16.20 -6.05 -5.51
C LYS A 422 15.41 -7.34 -5.26
N PRO A 423 14.72 -7.45 -4.11
CA PRO A 423 14.00 -8.66 -3.74
C PRO A 423 12.92 -9.05 -4.74
N ILE A 424 12.77 -10.36 -4.99
CA ILE A 424 11.66 -10.92 -5.75
C ILE A 424 10.75 -11.62 -4.74
N VAL A 425 9.58 -11.03 -4.50
CA VAL A 425 8.59 -11.56 -3.55
C VAL A 425 7.50 -12.27 -4.32
N ALA A 426 7.43 -13.60 -4.15
CA ALA A 426 6.50 -14.45 -4.89
C ALA A 426 5.64 -15.30 -3.93
N ARG A 427 4.80 -16.14 -4.49
CA ARG A 427 3.90 -16.99 -3.72
C ARG A 427 4.34 -18.46 -3.79
N ILE A 428 4.49 -19.09 -2.63
CA ILE A 428 4.62 -20.54 -2.54
C ILE A 428 3.22 -21.15 -2.43
N HIS A 429 2.86 -22.03 -3.37
CA HIS A 429 1.60 -22.76 -3.33
C HIS A 429 1.82 -24.20 -3.80
N ARG A 430 1.34 -25.19 -3.04
CA ARG A 430 1.49 -26.64 -3.34
C ARG A 430 2.95 -27.03 -3.66
N ARG A 431 3.90 -26.50 -2.91
CA ARG A 431 5.34 -26.71 -3.08
C ARG A 431 5.89 -26.23 -4.45
N GLN A 432 5.27 -25.20 -5.02
CA GLN A 432 5.76 -24.52 -6.21
C GLN A 432 6.04 -23.06 -5.90
N TYR A 433 7.13 -22.52 -6.40
CA TYR A 433 7.43 -21.10 -6.39
C TYR A 433 6.79 -20.44 -7.62
N LEU A 434 5.77 -19.62 -7.38
CA LEU A 434 4.90 -19.08 -8.40
C LEU A 434 5.17 -17.59 -8.64
N LEU A 435 5.61 -17.25 -9.84
CA LEU A 435 5.73 -15.88 -10.33
C LEU A 435 4.40 -15.47 -10.97
N CYS A 436 3.48 -14.86 -10.19
CA CYS A 436 2.18 -14.41 -10.68
C CYS A 436 2.34 -13.15 -11.52
N VAL A 437 2.06 -13.25 -12.83
CA VAL A 437 2.43 -12.22 -13.82
C VAL A 437 1.59 -10.94 -13.74
N ARG A 438 0.42 -10.95 -13.11
CA ARG A 438 -0.45 -9.78 -12.96
C ARG A 438 0.30 -8.59 -12.39
N THR A 439 1.11 -8.80 -11.36
CA THR A 439 1.79 -7.75 -10.59
C THR A 439 3.25 -7.53 -11.00
N ILE A 440 3.80 -8.34 -11.89
CA ILE A 440 5.17 -8.19 -12.41
C ILE A 440 5.14 -7.20 -13.58
N ARG A 441 6.10 -6.29 -13.66
CA ARG A 441 6.32 -5.44 -14.84
C ARG A 441 7.11 -6.20 -15.89
N GLU A 442 6.86 -5.97 -17.17
CA GLU A 442 7.59 -6.67 -18.24
C GLU A 442 9.08 -6.29 -18.27
N GLU A 443 9.41 -5.08 -17.87
CA GLU A 443 10.80 -4.60 -17.71
C GLU A 443 11.61 -5.40 -16.68
N ASP A 444 10.95 -6.04 -15.71
CA ASP A 444 11.59 -6.88 -14.69
C ASP A 444 11.88 -8.32 -15.16
N PHE A 445 11.41 -8.73 -16.33
CA PHE A 445 11.53 -10.14 -16.79
C PHE A 445 12.98 -10.59 -16.93
N ALA A 446 13.85 -9.76 -17.50
CA ALA A 446 15.26 -10.08 -17.66
C ALA A 446 15.96 -10.22 -16.29
N GLU A 447 15.63 -9.35 -15.35
CA GLU A 447 16.17 -9.41 -13.99
C GLU A 447 15.70 -10.67 -13.25
N ILE A 448 14.41 -11.00 -13.33
CA ILE A 448 13.86 -12.24 -12.76
C ILE A 448 14.55 -13.47 -13.32
N ALA A 449 14.74 -13.53 -14.65
CA ALA A 449 15.36 -14.67 -15.32
C ALA A 449 16.84 -14.83 -14.91
N ALA A 450 17.60 -13.74 -14.87
CA ALA A 450 18.98 -13.74 -14.41
C ALA A 450 19.09 -14.16 -12.93
N ALA A 451 18.22 -13.62 -12.07
CA ALA A 451 18.18 -13.95 -10.65
C ALA A 451 17.87 -15.43 -10.39
N ALA A 452 16.88 -15.97 -11.11
CA ALA A 452 16.53 -17.39 -11.01
C ALA A 452 17.66 -18.32 -11.47
N ALA A 453 18.31 -18.00 -12.60
CA ALA A 453 19.45 -18.77 -13.11
C ALA A 453 20.64 -18.75 -12.15
N GLU A 454 20.93 -17.60 -11.52
CA GLU A 454 21.98 -17.48 -10.51
C GLU A 454 21.67 -18.29 -9.24
N ALA A 455 20.42 -18.24 -8.77
CA ALA A 455 20.00 -18.93 -7.56
C ALA A 455 20.08 -20.46 -7.69
N ILE A 456 19.75 -21.02 -8.90
CA ILE A 456 19.66 -22.47 -9.16
C ILE A 456 21.03 -23.10 -9.48
N ARG A 457 22.01 -22.32 -9.96
CA ARG A 457 23.40 -22.78 -10.16
C ARG A 457 24.09 -23.14 -8.85
#